data_e819da444308ec24e6d9a29bdd8aed16
#
_entry.id   e819da444308ec24e6d9a29bdd8aed16
#
_cell.length_a   1.000
_cell.length_b   1.000
_cell.length_c   1.000
_cell.angle_alpha   90.00
_cell.angle_beta   90.00
_cell.angle_gamma   90.00
#
_symmetry.space_group_name_H-M   'P 1'
#
loop_
_entity.id
_entity.type
_entity.pdbx_description
1 polymer ?
#
loop_
_entity_poly.entity_id
_entity_poly.type
_entity_poly.pdbx_seq_one_letter_code
_entity_poly.pdbx_strand_id
1 'polypeptide(L)'
;DDVESRGLGDVYKRQIQVFEGSENMSLKNTHTRLTGHPMEIALSPDMLGRTFNGIGEPIDDLGPIVSKLKRDVNGLPLNPVMREYPRNYIRTGISAIDGLTTLIRGQKLPIFSGNGLPHDQLAAQIVKQASLGDDSDEEFAIVFAAMGVKHDVADFFRRTFEESGVADHVAMFLNLANDPVVERLITPKVALTVAEYLAFEQNMHILVILTDMTSFAEAMREVSSSKGEIPSRKGFPGSVSYTHLRAHETRRHL
;
A
#
# COMPACT_ATOMS: atom_id res chain seq x y z
N ASP A 1 -5.32 -8.12 20.18
CA ASP A 1 -5.28 -8.91 21.41
C ASP A 1 -4.90 -8.03 22.60
N ASP A 2 -5.79 -7.15 22.95
CA ASP A 2 -5.58 -6.28 24.10
C ASP A 2 -6.26 -6.90 25.33
N VAL A 3 -5.68 -7.98 25.82
CA VAL A 3 -6.20 -8.70 27.00
C VAL A 3 -5.37 -8.40 28.23
N GLU A 4 -4.30 -7.67 28.08
CA GLU A 4 -3.34 -7.50 29.15
C GLU A 4 -3.72 -6.36 30.08
N SER A 5 -3.65 -6.64 31.35
CA SER A 5 -3.60 -5.73 32.50
C SER A 5 -4.90 -5.12 33.02
N ARG A 6 -6.03 -5.43 32.48
CA ARG A 6 -7.30 -4.96 33.02
C ARG A 6 -7.95 -6.06 33.80
N GLY A 7 -8.30 -5.82 35.03
CA GLY A 7 -8.78 -6.78 36.00
C GLY A 7 -9.72 -7.89 35.46
N LEU A 8 -9.97 -8.91 36.23
CA LEU A 8 -10.73 -10.12 35.84
C LEU A 8 -12.02 -9.89 35.04
N GLY A 9 -12.63 -8.71 35.12
CA GLY A 9 -13.83 -8.36 34.36
C GLY A 9 -13.59 -8.11 32.86
N ASP A 10 -12.36 -7.79 32.45
CA ASP A 10 -12.05 -7.43 31.06
C ASP A 10 -11.49 -8.61 30.24
N VAL A 11 -11.24 -9.75 30.86
CA VAL A 11 -10.70 -10.96 30.21
C VAL A 11 -11.61 -11.48 29.07
N TYR A 12 -12.89 -11.19 29.13
CA TYR A 12 -13.89 -11.64 28.15
C TYR A 12 -14.20 -10.61 27.05
N LYS A 13 -13.63 -9.42 27.13
CA LYS A 13 -13.83 -8.38 26.11
C LYS A 13 -12.76 -8.47 25.03
N ARG A 14 -13.19 -8.43 23.79
CA ARG A 14 -12.32 -8.37 22.60
C ARG A 14 -12.71 -7.17 21.77
N GLN A 15 -11.75 -6.40 21.35
CA GLN A 15 -11.97 -5.33 20.39
C GLN A 15 -11.75 -5.86 18.98
N ILE A 16 -12.72 -5.62 18.11
CA ILE A 16 -12.68 -6.05 16.71
C ILE A 16 -12.78 -4.81 15.83
N GLN A 17 -11.90 -4.74 14.85
CA GLN A 17 -11.94 -3.72 13.81
C GLN A 17 -12.62 -4.30 12.58
N VAL A 18 -13.64 -3.62 12.07
CA VAL A 18 -14.46 -4.09 10.94
C VAL A 18 -14.07 -3.31 9.69
N PHE A 19 -13.73 -4.00 8.61
CA PHE A 19 -13.30 -3.38 7.34
C PHE A 19 -14.47 -2.71 6.60
N GLU A 20 -15.65 -3.29 6.64
CA GLU A 20 -16.83 -2.79 5.90
C GLU A 20 -17.71 -1.84 6.74
N GLY A 21 -17.23 -1.41 7.89
CA GLY A 21 -18.03 -0.62 8.83
C GLY A 21 -18.96 -1.48 9.68
N SER A 22 -19.56 -0.87 10.70
CA SER A 22 -20.39 -1.58 11.69
C SER A 22 -21.85 -1.13 11.69
N GLU A 23 -22.25 -0.27 10.78
CA GLU A 23 -23.57 0.43 10.80
C GLU A 23 -24.77 -0.54 10.71
N ASN A 24 -24.60 -1.66 10.00
CA ASN A 24 -25.64 -2.65 9.80
C ASN A 24 -25.50 -3.89 10.70
N MET A 25 -24.60 -3.86 11.68
CA MET A 25 -24.38 -4.99 12.58
C MET A 25 -25.40 -5.03 13.71
N SER A 26 -26.06 -6.17 13.87
CA SER A 26 -27.00 -6.38 14.97
C SER A 26 -26.26 -6.82 16.23
N LEU A 27 -26.53 -6.17 17.37
CA LEU A 27 -25.99 -6.58 18.67
C LEU A 27 -26.43 -7.99 19.12
N LYS A 28 -27.55 -8.49 18.60
CA LYS A 28 -28.11 -9.80 19.00
C LYS A 28 -27.72 -10.94 18.05
N ASN A 29 -27.55 -10.63 16.76
CA ASN A 29 -27.40 -11.66 15.72
C ASN A 29 -26.02 -11.63 15.05
N THR A 30 -25.07 -10.87 15.60
CA THR A 30 -23.70 -10.84 15.08
C THR A 30 -22.87 -11.94 15.75
N HIS A 31 -22.25 -12.77 14.93
CA HIS A 31 -21.36 -13.84 15.38
C HIS A 31 -19.95 -13.61 14.83
N THR A 32 -18.96 -13.72 15.70
CA THR A 32 -17.55 -13.63 15.30
C THR A 32 -16.93 -15.02 15.22
N ARG A 33 -16.28 -15.30 14.11
CA ARG A 33 -15.53 -16.53 13.89
C ARG A 33 -14.06 -16.20 13.59
N LEU A 34 -13.15 -16.75 14.37
CA LEU A 34 -11.73 -16.66 14.11
C LEU A 34 -11.33 -17.60 12.97
N THR A 35 -10.61 -17.10 11.98
CA THR A 35 -10.11 -17.89 10.84
C THR A 35 -8.86 -18.69 11.18
N GLY A 36 -8.11 -18.27 12.21
CA GLY A 36 -6.87 -18.92 12.65
C GLY A 36 -5.63 -18.52 11.83
N HIS A 37 -5.79 -17.68 10.83
CA HIS A 37 -4.69 -17.15 10.01
C HIS A 37 -4.84 -15.62 9.82
N PRO A 38 -3.75 -14.89 9.56
CA PRO A 38 -3.80 -13.48 9.25
C PRO A 38 -4.53 -13.21 7.93
N MET A 39 -4.72 -11.94 7.60
CA MET A 39 -5.28 -11.54 6.31
C MET A 39 -4.32 -11.92 5.18
N GLU A 40 -4.83 -12.63 4.20
CA GLU A 40 -4.08 -13.09 3.03
C GLU A 40 -4.69 -12.52 1.75
N ILE A 41 -3.84 -12.27 0.76
CA ILE A 41 -4.24 -11.89 -0.59
C ILE A 41 -3.82 -12.95 -1.60
N ALA A 42 -4.69 -13.22 -2.58
CA ALA A 42 -4.36 -14.07 -3.72
C ALA A 42 -3.47 -13.29 -4.70
N LEU A 43 -2.39 -13.90 -5.15
CA LEU A 43 -1.37 -13.26 -5.98
C LEU A 43 -1.26 -13.95 -7.34
N SER A 44 -1.30 -13.17 -8.41
CA SER A 44 -1.12 -13.61 -9.79
C SER A 44 -0.47 -12.48 -10.61
N PRO A 45 0.29 -12.77 -11.67
CA PRO A 45 0.73 -11.76 -12.63
C PRO A 45 -0.44 -10.99 -13.28
N ASP A 46 -1.62 -11.61 -13.36
CA ASP A 46 -2.85 -11.01 -13.89
C ASP A 46 -3.37 -9.83 -13.05
N MET A 47 -2.71 -9.48 -11.97
CA MET A 47 -2.99 -8.26 -11.20
C MET A 47 -2.50 -6.98 -11.91
N LEU A 48 -1.59 -7.10 -12.86
CA LEU A 48 -1.20 -5.99 -13.71
C LEU A 48 -2.36 -5.61 -14.64
N GLY A 49 -2.52 -4.34 -14.87
CA GLY A 49 -3.64 -3.81 -15.64
C GLY A 49 -4.98 -3.74 -14.87
N ARG A 50 -5.01 -4.14 -13.60
CA ARG A 50 -6.22 -4.25 -12.79
C ARG A 50 -6.31 -3.16 -11.72
N THR A 51 -7.55 -2.84 -11.35
CA THR A 51 -7.87 -1.90 -10.27
C THR A 51 -8.54 -2.61 -9.11
N PHE A 52 -8.04 -2.36 -7.91
CA PHE A 52 -8.47 -2.99 -6.66
C PHE A 52 -8.91 -1.94 -5.64
N ASN A 53 -9.76 -2.36 -4.71
CA ASN A 53 -10.04 -1.58 -3.50
C ASN A 53 -8.85 -1.68 -2.50
N GLY A 54 -8.96 -1.02 -1.35
CA GLY A 54 -7.90 -0.98 -0.35
C GLY A 54 -7.55 -2.32 0.30
N ILE A 55 -8.42 -3.32 0.23
CA ILE A 55 -8.17 -4.67 0.74
C ILE A 55 -7.75 -5.68 -0.34
N GLY A 56 -7.62 -5.21 -1.60
CA GLY A 56 -7.15 -6.03 -2.71
C GLY A 56 -8.23 -6.79 -3.46
N GLU A 57 -9.51 -6.41 -3.31
CA GLU A 57 -10.59 -6.95 -4.11
C GLU A 57 -10.72 -6.16 -5.42
N PRO A 58 -10.89 -6.81 -6.57
CA PRO A 58 -11.06 -6.13 -7.85
C PRO A 58 -12.33 -5.27 -7.89
N ILE A 59 -12.21 -4.05 -8.43
CA ILE A 59 -13.32 -3.10 -8.63
C ILE A 59 -13.50 -2.69 -10.09
N ASP A 60 -12.90 -3.44 -11.00
CA ASP A 60 -12.87 -3.21 -12.45
C ASP A 60 -13.85 -4.07 -13.25
N ASP A 61 -14.77 -4.77 -12.58
CA ASP A 61 -15.78 -5.67 -13.15
C ASP A 61 -15.20 -6.85 -13.96
N LEU A 62 -13.90 -7.10 -13.91
CA LEU A 62 -13.25 -8.23 -14.60
C LEU A 62 -13.24 -9.53 -13.79
N GLY A 63 -13.87 -9.53 -12.62
CA GLY A 63 -13.99 -10.69 -11.76
C GLY A 63 -12.76 -10.92 -10.83
N PRO A 64 -12.84 -11.92 -9.95
CA PRO A 64 -11.82 -12.16 -8.93
C PRO A 64 -10.51 -12.67 -9.52
N ILE A 65 -9.41 -12.39 -8.84
CA ILE A 65 -8.11 -12.99 -9.16
C ILE A 65 -8.12 -14.47 -8.76
N VAL A 66 -7.93 -15.33 -9.74
CA VAL A 66 -7.87 -16.78 -9.54
C VAL A 66 -6.42 -17.21 -9.35
N SER A 67 -6.03 -17.46 -8.12
CA SER A 67 -4.69 -17.95 -7.80
C SER A 67 -4.71 -18.97 -6.67
N LYS A 68 -3.79 -19.94 -6.76
CA LYS A 68 -3.54 -20.89 -5.66
C LYS A 68 -2.55 -20.30 -4.64
N LEU A 69 -1.77 -19.30 -5.04
CA LEU A 69 -0.81 -18.65 -4.17
C LEU A 69 -1.51 -17.57 -3.36
N LYS A 70 -1.43 -17.69 -2.04
CA LYS A 70 -1.87 -16.67 -1.09
C LYS A 70 -0.71 -16.27 -0.20
N ARG A 71 -0.61 -14.99 0.12
CA ARG A 71 0.40 -14.43 1.02
C ARG A 71 -0.24 -13.55 2.09
N ASP A 72 0.37 -13.59 3.27
CA ASP A 72 0.04 -12.67 4.36
C ASP A 72 0.37 -11.23 3.95
N VAL A 73 -0.59 -10.32 4.13
CA VAL A 73 -0.43 -8.90 3.82
C VAL A 73 0.58 -8.17 4.72
N ASN A 74 1.07 -8.79 5.77
CA ASN A 74 2.14 -8.23 6.59
C ASN A 74 3.55 -8.37 5.97
N GLY A 75 3.65 -9.05 4.83
CA GLY A 75 4.90 -9.27 4.13
C GLY A 75 5.82 -10.31 4.76
N LEU A 76 6.93 -10.58 4.11
CA LEU A 76 7.91 -11.55 4.58
C LEU A 76 9.07 -10.87 5.32
N PRO A 77 9.56 -11.46 6.41
CA PRO A 77 10.72 -10.93 7.10
C PRO A 77 11.97 -10.99 6.21
N LEU A 78 12.69 -9.89 6.14
CA LEU A 78 13.90 -9.77 5.36
C LEU A 78 15.16 -9.93 6.23
N ASN A 79 16.03 -10.86 5.84
CA ASN A 79 17.36 -10.95 6.45
C ASN A 79 18.23 -9.76 5.98
N PRO A 80 18.70 -8.89 6.87
CA PRO A 80 19.52 -7.72 6.48
C PRO A 80 20.81 -8.09 5.71
N VAL A 81 21.37 -9.26 5.95
CA VAL A 81 22.59 -9.73 5.28
C VAL A 81 22.36 -10.00 3.78
N MET A 82 21.12 -10.23 3.37
CA MET A 82 20.77 -10.46 1.96
C MET A 82 20.56 -9.17 1.16
N ARG A 83 20.74 -8.02 1.79
CA ARG A 83 20.62 -6.73 1.10
C ARG A 83 21.90 -6.44 0.32
N GLU A 84 21.73 -6.05 -0.93
CA GLU A 84 22.80 -5.54 -1.77
C GLU A 84 22.73 -4.02 -1.87
N TYR A 85 23.87 -3.37 -2.07
CA TYR A 85 23.90 -1.94 -2.35
C TYR A 85 23.33 -1.67 -3.73
N PRO A 86 22.28 -0.86 -3.85
CA PRO A 86 21.69 -0.53 -5.15
C PRO A 86 22.69 0.32 -5.96
N ARG A 87 22.82 0.01 -7.27
CA ARG A 87 23.70 0.74 -8.18
C ARG A 87 22.96 1.37 -9.33
N ASN A 88 21.84 0.77 -9.71
CA ASN A 88 21.05 1.17 -10.86
C ASN A 88 19.95 2.15 -10.43
N TYR A 89 19.59 3.06 -11.30
CA TYR A 89 18.58 4.08 -11.03
C TYR A 89 17.29 3.83 -11.83
N ILE A 90 16.21 4.41 -11.34
CA ILE A 90 14.93 4.48 -12.04
C ILE A 90 14.82 5.90 -12.59
N ARG A 91 14.57 6.01 -13.89
CA ARG A 91 14.28 7.28 -14.54
C ARG A 91 12.83 7.64 -14.25
N THR A 92 12.58 8.75 -13.56
CA THR A 92 11.23 9.21 -13.24
C THR A 92 10.65 10.14 -14.31
N GLY A 93 11.50 10.68 -15.19
CA GLY A 93 11.13 11.68 -16.17
C GLY A 93 10.96 13.10 -15.59
N ILE A 94 11.23 13.28 -14.30
CA ILE A 94 11.20 14.58 -13.63
C ILE A 94 12.63 15.05 -13.43
N SER A 95 13.03 16.09 -14.15
CA SER A 95 14.42 16.56 -14.18
C SER A 95 14.99 16.91 -12.79
N ALA A 96 14.16 17.46 -11.91
CA ALA A 96 14.57 17.77 -10.54
C ALA A 96 14.86 16.50 -9.72
N ILE A 97 14.11 15.43 -9.91
CA ILE A 97 14.33 14.15 -9.24
C ILE A 97 15.54 13.47 -9.86
N ASP A 98 15.52 13.28 -11.18
CA ASP A 98 16.55 12.52 -11.89
C ASP A 98 17.94 13.18 -11.82
N GLY A 99 17.99 14.52 -11.73
CA GLY A 99 19.24 15.28 -11.68
C GLY A 99 19.78 15.60 -10.28
N LEU A 100 18.91 15.76 -9.28
CA LEU A 100 19.33 16.21 -7.94
C LEU A 100 19.14 15.16 -6.84
N THR A 101 18.11 14.35 -6.95
CA THR A 101 17.72 13.34 -5.94
C THR A 101 17.42 12.01 -6.59
N THR A 102 18.26 11.59 -7.50
CA THR A 102 18.09 10.38 -8.34
C THR A 102 17.55 9.21 -7.55
N LEU A 103 16.44 8.64 -8.04
CA LEU A 103 15.84 7.46 -7.43
C LEU A 103 16.63 6.22 -7.80
N ILE A 104 17.25 5.61 -6.83
CA ILE A 104 18.01 4.37 -7.00
C ILE A 104 17.10 3.18 -6.68
N ARG A 105 17.26 2.06 -7.41
CA ARG A 105 16.48 0.84 -7.16
C ARG A 105 16.60 0.43 -5.69
N GLY A 106 15.46 0.18 -5.01
CA GLY A 106 15.40 -0.15 -3.58
C GLY A 106 15.47 1.02 -2.63
N GLN A 107 15.56 2.24 -3.13
CA GLN A 107 15.52 3.43 -2.32
C GLN A 107 14.07 3.92 -2.14
N LYS A 108 13.81 4.52 -0.98
CA LYS A 108 12.57 5.27 -0.73
C LYS A 108 12.86 6.75 -0.95
N LEU A 109 12.07 7.38 -1.80
CA LEU A 109 12.12 8.81 -2.06
C LEU A 109 10.83 9.47 -1.56
N PRO A 110 10.84 10.11 -0.38
CA PRO A 110 9.69 10.86 0.10
C PRO A 110 9.57 12.19 -0.65
N ILE A 111 8.37 12.49 -1.15
CA ILE A 111 8.03 13.77 -1.76
C ILE A 111 7.10 14.52 -0.82
N PHE A 112 7.52 15.68 -0.36
CA PHE A 112 6.72 16.56 0.50
C PHE A 112 6.14 17.69 -0.33
N SER A 113 4.84 17.93 -0.17
CA SER A 113 4.17 19.06 -0.81
C SER A 113 3.34 19.86 0.19
N GLY A 114 3.17 21.15 -0.07
CA GLY A 114 2.22 21.98 0.65
C GLY A 114 0.80 21.84 0.11
N ASN A 115 -0.18 22.32 0.89
CA ASN A 115 -1.57 22.32 0.45
C ASN A 115 -1.75 23.12 -0.86
N GLY A 116 -2.54 22.56 -1.79
CA GLY A 116 -2.85 23.19 -3.07
C GLY A 116 -1.77 23.02 -4.13
N LEU A 117 -0.65 22.36 -3.84
CA LEU A 117 0.34 22.00 -4.86
C LEU A 117 -0.09 20.73 -5.62
N PRO A 118 0.28 20.63 -6.91
CA PRO A 118 -0.18 19.56 -7.80
C PRO A 118 0.57 18.23 -7.59
N HIS A 119 0.54 17.68 -6.37
CA HIS A 119 1.24 16.43 -6.06
C HIS A 119 0.64 15.21 -6.77
N ASP A 120 -0.67 15.19 -6.99
CA ASP A 120 -1.34 14.11 -7.72
C ASP A 120 -0.91 14.10 -9.19
N GLN A 121 -0.80 15.27 -9.81
CA GLN A 121 -0.29 15.40 -11.18
C GLN A 121 1.17 14.98 -11.29
N LEU A 122 1.99 15.28 -10.26
CA LEU A 122 3.37 14.82 -10.21
C LEU A 122 3.44 13.29 -10.10
N ALA A 123 2.65 12.68 -9.22
CA ALA A 123 2.58 11.23 -9.10
C ALA A 123 2.13 10.57 -10.41
N ALA A 124 1.08 11.09 -11.04
CA ALA A 124 0.59 10.60 -12.33
C ALA A 124 1.64 10.75 -13.44
N GLN A 125 2.38 11.85 -13.46
CA GLN A 125 3.45 12.07 -14.45
C GLN A 125 4.60 11.07 -14.25
N ILE A 126 4.99 10.77 -13.02
CA ILE A 126 6.00 9.74 -12.73
C ILE A 126 5.52 8.38 -13.26
N VAL A 127 4.27 7.98 -13.00
CA VAL A 127 3.71 6.71 -13.52
C VAL A 127 3.81 6.64 -15.04
N LYS A 128 3.49 7.72 -15.74
CA LYS A 128 3.52 7.79 -17.21
C LYS A 128 4.92 7.67 -17.81
N GLN A 129 5.94 8.18 -17.12
CA GLN A 129 7.28 8.38 -17.67
C GLN A 129 8.33 7.46 -17.06
N ALA A 130 8.01 6.79 -15.95
CA ALA A 130 8.97 5.96 -15.25
C ALA A 130 9.46 4.81 -16.14
N SER A 131 10.76 4.61 -16.14
CA SER A 131 11.43 3.54 -16.87
C SER A 131 12.74 3.16 -16.19
N LEU A 132 13.28 2.02 -16.58
CA LEU A 132 14.63 1.64 -16.16
C LEU A 132 15.65 2.58 -16.82
N GLY A 133 16.66 2.97 -16.05
CA GLY A 133 17.68 3.92 -16.48
C GLY A 133 18.70 3.38 -17.48
N ASP A 134 18.75 2.09 -17.63
CA ASP A 134 19.59 1.33 -18.57
C ASP A 134 18.70 0.71 -19.66
N ASP A 135 19.22 0.55 -20.85
CA ASP A 135 18.54 -0.12 -21.97
C ASP A 135 18.50 -1.66 -21.75
N SER A 136 18.09 -2.08 -20.55
CA SER A 136 17.93 -3.48 -20.21
C SER A 136 16.59 -4.00 -20.70
N ASP A 137 16.54 -5.20 -21.25
CA ASP A 137 15.31 -5.92 -21.61
C ASP A 137 14.56 -6.46 -20.37
N GLU A 138 14.81 -5.88 -19.19
CA GLU A 138 14.20 -6.31 -17.94
C GLU A 138 12.75 -5.81 -17.86
N GLU A 139 11.86 -6.67 -17.39
CA GLU A 139 10.45 -6.33 -17.22
C GLU A 139 10.26 -5.29 -16.10
N PHE A 140 9.53 -4.23 -16.40
CA PHE A 140 9.24 -3.14 -15.47
C PHE A 140 7.74 -2.97 -15.31
N ALA A 141 7.29 -2.85 -14.06
CA ALA A 141 5.90 -2.56 -13.76
C ALA A 141 5.77 -1.61 -12.57
N ILE A 142 4.58 -1.10 -12.36
CA ILE A 142 4.28 -0.12 -11.31
C ILE A 142 3.16 -0.66 -10.43
N VAL A 143 3.33 -0.52 -9.13
CA VAL A 143 2.27 -0.72 -8.15
C VAL A 143 1.91 0.64 -7.58
N PHE A 144 0.69 1.06 -7.84
CA PHE A 144 0.17 2.37 -7.42
C PHE A 144 -0.88 2.18 -6.32
N ALA A 145 -0.71 2.85 -5.18
CA ALA A 145 -1.69 2.81 -4.10
C ALA A 145 -2.07 4.22 -3.66
N ALA A 146 -3.35 4.53 -3.78
CA ALA A 146 -3.95 5.78 -3.32
C ALA A 146 -4.76 5.54 -2.03
N MET A 147 -4.41 6.28 -0.97
CA MET A 147 -4.96 6.10 0.37
C MET A 147 -5.75 7.34 0.80
N GLY A 148 -7.05 7.18 1.05
CA GLY A 148 -7.92 8.24 1.52
C GLY A 148 -8.14 9.35 0.51
N VAL A 149 -8.07 9.04 -0.77
CA VAL A 149 -8.27 10.01 -1.86
C VAL A 149 -9.76 10.26 -2.13
N LYS A 150 -10.08 11.44 -2.66
CA LYS A 150 -11.43 11.75 -3.10
C LYS A 150 -11.76 11.01 -4.40
N HIS A 151 -13.05 10.86 -4.69
CA HIS A 151 -13.52 10.20 -5.93
C HIS A 151 -12.98 10.86 -7.20
N ASP A 152 -12.96 12.19 -7.24
CA ASP A 152 -12.44 12.95 -8.38
C ASP A 152 -10.95 12.71 -8.61
N VAL A 153 -10.16 12.56 -7.55
CA VAL A 153 -8.73 12.24 -7.62
C VAL A 153 -8.52 10.78 -8.07
N ALA A 154 -9.31 9.85 -7.55
CA ALA A 154 -9.25 8.45 -7.99
C ALA A 154 -9.60 8.31 -9.47
N ASP A 155 -10.66 8.98 -9.94
CA ASP A 155 -11.04 9.02 -11.36
C ASP A 155 -9.98 9.70 -12.23
N PHE A 156 -9.32 10.75 -11.72
CA PHE A 156 -8.21 11.40 -12.40
C PHE A 156 -7.06 10.41 -12.65
N PHE A 157 -6.65 9.63 -11.64
CA PHE A 157 -5.59 8.65 -11.81
C PHE A 157 -5.98 7.57 -12.81
N ARG A 158 -7.17 6.97 -12.67
CA ARG A 158 -7.65 5.93 -13.55
C ARG A 158 -7.66 6.38 -15.00
N ARG A 159 -8.32 7.49 -15.32
CA ARG A 159 -8.37 8.05 -16.68
C ARG A 159 -7.00 8.40 -17.23
N THR A 160 -6.15 8.99 -16.38
CA THR A 160 -4.80 9.37 -16.79
C THR A 160 -3.95 8.16 -17.19
N PHE A 161 -4.07 7.04 -16.49
CA PHE A 161 -3.32 5.83 -16.83
C PHE A 161 -3.90 5.12 -18.06
N GLU A 162 -5.22 5.06 -18.19
CA GLU A 162 -5.90 4.52 -19.37
C GLU A 162 -5.55 5.33 -20.64
N GLU A 163 -5.69 6.65 -20.61
CA GLU A 163 -5.42 7.54 -21.74
C GLU A 163 -3.95 7.55 -22.18
N SER A 164 -3.04 7.33 -21.24
CA SER A 164 -1.60 7.27 -21.54
C SER A 164 -1.10 5.91 -22.02
N GLY A 165 -1.95 4.89 -21.98
CA GLY A 165 -1.60 3.53 -22.42
C GLY A 165 -0.64 2.79 -21.46
N VAL A 166 -0.44 3.28 -20.24
CA VAL A 166 0.42 2.62 -19.25
C VAL A 166 -0.37 1.69 -18.32
N ALA A 167 -1.68 1.69 -18.40
CA ALA A 167 -2.55 0.95 -17.50
C ALA A 167 -2.17 -0.53 -17.40
N ASP A 168 -1.82 -1.19 -18.51
CA ASP A 168 -1.48 -2.63 -18.55
C ASP A 168 -0.25 -3.01 -17.70
N HIS A 169 0.60 -2.05 -17.38
CA HIS A 169 1.79 -2.24 -16.54
C HIS A 169 1.60 -1.73 -15.11
N VAL A 170 0.39 -1.32 -14.75
CA VAL A 170 0.08 -0.75 -13.43
C VAL A 170 -0.91 -1.64 -12.69
N ALA A 171 -0.56 -2.08 -11.49
CA ALA A 171 -1.53 -2.61 -10.53
C ALA A 171 -1.97 -1.46 -9.61
N MET A 172 -3.26 -1.09 -9.65
CA MET A 172 -3.79 0.07 -8.95
C MET A 172 -4.64 -0.32 -7.74
N PHE A 173 -4.33 0.23 -6.57
CA PHE A 173 -5.07 0.04 -5.34
C PHE A 173 -5.67 1.37 -4.89
N LEU A 174 -6.98 1.43 -4.74
CA LEU A 174 -7.71 2.65 -4.39
C LEU A 174 -8.46 2.48 -3.08
N ASN A 175 -8.11 3.29 -2.09
CA ASN A 175 -8.91 3.50 -0.89
C ASN A 175 -9.43 4.93 -0.91
N LEU A 176 -10.73 5.07 -0.91
CA LEU A 176 -11.39 6.37 -0.99
C LEU A 176 -11.51 7.03 0.38
N ALA A 177 -11.79 8.32 0.39
CA ALA A 177 -11.90 9.10 1.62
C ALA A 177 -13.08 8.65 2.51
N ASN A 178 -14.13 8.10 1.91
CA ASN A 178 -15.32 7.58 2.59
C ASN A 178 -15.20 6.10 2.99
N ASP A 179 -14.13 5.41 2.57
CA ASP A 179 -13.90 4.03 2.98
C ASP A 179 -13.46 3.95 4.45
N PRO A 180 -13.68 2.81 5.12
CA PRO A 180 -13.32 2.62 6.52
C PRO A 180 -11.83 2.89 6.79
N VAL A 181 -11.56 3.55 7.91
CA VAL A 181 -10.18 3.93 8.32
C VAL A 181 -9.24 2.74 8.42
N VAL A 182 -9.76 1.58 8.85
CA VAL A 182 -8.96 0.35 8.98
C VAL A 182 -8.49 -0.17 7.63
N GLU A 183 -9.32 -0.05 6.61
CA GLU A 183 -8.97 -0.42 5.24
C GLU A 183 -7.78 0.41 4.74
N ARG A 184 -7.78 1.73 5.02
CA ARG A 184 -6.68 2.63 4.69
C ARG A 184 -5.33 2.19 5.27
N LEU A 185 -5.33 1.56 6.44
CA LEU A 185 -4.12 1.03 7.07
C LEU A 185 -3.60 -0.24 6.39
N ILE A 186 -4.48 -0.99 5.75
CA ILE A 186 -4.13 -2.23 5.06
C ILE A 186 -3.69 -1.97 3.63
N THR A 187 -4.26 -0.97 2.96
CA THR A 187 -3.98 -0.65 1.55
C THR A 187 -2.50 -0.66 1.18
N PRO A 188 -1.59 0.06 1.87
CA PRO A 188 -0.18 0.04 1.51
C PRO A 188 0.47 -1.33 1.75
N LYS A 189 -0.01 -2.11 2.71
CA LYS A 189 0.49 -3.47 2.96
C LYS A 189 0.12 -4.41 1.83
N VAL A 190 -1.13 -4.37 1.38
CA VAL A 190 -1.62 -5.14 0.24
C VAL A 190 -0.82 -4.80 -1.01
N ALA A 191 -0.70 -3.51 -1.33
CA ALA A 191 0.07 -3.04 -2.48
C ALA A 191 1.53 -3.50 -2.44
N LEU A 192 2.18 -3.40 -1.28
CA LEU A 192 3.57 -3.84 -1.11
C LEU A 192 3.71 -5.36 -1.17
N THR A 193 2.74 -6.14 -0.69
CA THR A 193 2.74 -7.62 -0.83
C THR A 193 2.66 -8.04 -2.29
N VAL A 194 1.85 -7.35 -3.10
CA VAL A 194 1.79 -7.55 -4.56
C VAL A 194 3.11 -7.16 -5.21
N ALA A 195 3.69 -6.03 -4.83
CA ALA A 195 4.98 -5.59 -5.33
C ALA A 195 6.10 -6.59 -5.00
N GLU A 196 6.14 -7.14 -3.78
CA GLU A 196 7.07 -8.20 -3.38
C GLU A 196 6.92 -9.44 -4.26
N TYR A 197 5.70 -9.88 -4.50
CA TYR A 197 5.43 -11.02 -5.35
C TYR A 197 5.93 -10.82 -6.79
N LEU A 198 5.58 -9.70 -7.39
CA LEU A 198 6.01 -9.36 -8.76
C LEU A 198 7.54 -9.23 -8.85
N ALA A 199 8.17 -8.66 -7.82
CA ALA A 199 9.61 -8.47 -7.80
C ALA A 199 10.38 -9.78 -7.56
N PHE A 200 9.93 -10.63 -6.63
CA PHE A 200 10.73 -11.78 -6.20
C PHE A 200 10.34 -13.10 -6.86
N GLU A 201 9.10 -13.27 -7.22
CA GLU A 201 8.63 -14.52 -7.84
C GLU A 201 8.48 -14.38 -9.35
N GLN A 202 8.17 -13.18 -9.86
CA GLN A 202 8.10 -12.90 -11.28
C GLN A 202 9.37 -12.25 -11.84
N ASN A 203 10.32 -11.90 -10.98
CA ASN A 203 11.61 -11.32 -11.35
C ASN A 203 11.50 -9.99 -12.12
N MET A 204 10.49 -9.19 -11.80
CA MET A 204 10.22 -7.87 -12.40
C MET A 204 10.84 -6.75 -11.59
N HIS A 205 11.18 -5.64 -12.24
CA HIS A 205 11.51 -4.40 -11.55
C HIS A 205 10.25 -3.61 -11.25
N ILE A 206 10.01 -3.33 -9.97
CA ILE A 206 8.76 -2.72 -9.52
C ILE A 206 9.02 -1.34 -8.91
N LEU A 207 8.35 -0.32 -9.46
CA LEU A 207 8.22 0.99 -8.83
C LEU A 207 6.92 1.04 -8.03
N VAL A 208 7.03 1.27 -6.73
CA VAL A 208 5.86 1.45 -5.87
C VAL A 208 5.62 2.93 -5.60
N ILE A 209 4.42 3.42 -5.86
CA ILE A 209 4.01 4.79 -5.59
C ILE A 209 2.87 4.77 -4.57
N LEU A 210 3.10 5.39 -3.42
CA LEU A 210 2.13 5.49 -2.33
C LEU A 210 1.69 6.95 -2.16
N THR A 211 0.42 7.22 -2.37
CA THR A 211 -0.23 8.53 -2.17
C THR A 211 -1.58 8.32 -1.47
N ASP A 212 -2.05 9.05 -0.50
CA ASP A 212 -1.43 10.11 0.27
C ASP A 212 -0.97 9.58 1.64
N MET A 213 0.31 9.64 1.90
CA MET A 213 0.89 9.17 3.16
C MET A 213 0.43 9.99 4.37
N THR A 214 -0.06 11.22 4.17
CA THR A 214 -0.66 12.03 5.25
C THR A 214 -1.98 11.40 5.68
N SER A 215 -2.84 11.00 4.75
CA SER A 215 -4.11 10.32 5.04
C SER A 215 -3.88 8.98 5.75
N PHE A 216 -2.84 8.25 5.36
CA PHE A 216 -2.43 7.03 6.08
C PHE A 216 -2.00 7.33 7.51
N ALA A 217 -1.18 8.36 7.73
CA ALA A 217 -0.72 8.75 9.07
C ALA A 217 -1.88 9.21 9.97
N GLU A 218 -2.86 9.93 9.41
CA GLU A 218 -4.09 10.32 10.12
C GLU A 218 -4.92 9.09 10.53
N ALA A 219 -5.07 8.12 9.65
CA ALA A 219 -5.73 6.85 9.96
C ALA A 219 -5.03 6.09 11.09
N MET A 220 -3.70 6.06 11.07
CA MET A 220 -2.89 5.49 12.16
C MET A 220 -3.14 6.21 13.49
N ARG A 221 -3.20 7.54 13.48
CA ARG A 221 -3.47 8.34 14.68
C ARG A 221 -4.85 8.03 15.26
N GLU A 222 -5.86 7.95 14.41
CA GLU A 222 -7.23 7.66 14.82
C GLU A 222 -7.34 6.28 15.47
N VAL A 223 -6.78 5.25 14.85
CA VAL A 223 -6.81 3.88 15.38
C VAL A 223 -5.99 3.75 16.66
N SER A 224 -4.82 4.37 16.74
CA SER A 224 -3.99 4.35 17.97
C SER A 224 -4.67 5.08 19.12
N SER A 225 -5.35 6.19 18.83
CA SER A 225 -6.15 6.92 19.82
C SER A 225 -7.28 6.05 20.37
N SER A 226 -7.98 5.31 19.49
CA SER A 226 -9.06 4.41 19.91
C SER A 226 -8.56 3.22 20.73
N LYS A 227 -7.31 2.79 20.54
CA LYS A 227 -6.63 1.76 21.34
C LYS A 227 -6.07 2.27 22.67
N GLY A 228 -6.06 3.59 22.89
CA GLY A 228 -5.47 4.21 24.08
C GLY A 228 -3.93 4.16 24.11
N GLU A 229 -3.28 4.06 22.96
CA GLU A 229 -1.82 4.13 22.84
C GLU A 229 -1.31 5.51 23.24
N ILE A 230 -0.13 5.57 23.86
CA ILE A 230 0.49 6.84 24.25
C ILE A 230 0.93 7.58 22.98
N PRO A 231 0.40 8.79 22.73
CA PRO A 231 0.75 9.54 21.53
C PRO A 231 2.20 10.05 21.61
N SER A 232 2.91 9.99 20.49
CA SER A 232 4.19 10.61 20.28
C SER A 232 4.02 12.05 19.74
N ARG A 233 5.02 12.58 19.03
CA ARG A 233 4.98 13.95 18.49
C ARG A 233 3.71 14.20 17.66
N LYS A 234 3.02 15.31 17.90
CA LYS A 234 1.79 15.75 17.22
C LYS A 234 0.63 14.74 17.28
N GLY A 235 0.62 13.85 18.25
CA GLY A 235 -0.44 12.86 18.42
C GLY A 235 -0.30 11.61 17.53
N PHE A 236 0.76 11.48 16.76
CA PHE A 236 1.01 10.30 15.96
C PHE A 236 1.69 9.20 16.78
N PRO A 237 1.39 7.92 16.52
CA PRO A 237 2.16 6.82 17.12
C PRO A 237 3.60 6.86 16.63
N GLY A 238 4.55 6.53 17.51
CA GLY A 238 5.99 6.57 17.19
C GLY A 238 6.42 5.62 16.06
N SER A 239 5.56 4.70 15.70
CA SER A 239 5.81 3.66 14.69
C SER A 239 5.42 4.03 13.25
N VAL A 240 4.82 5.20 13.01
CA VAL A 240 4.22 5.55 11.69
C VAL A 240 5.15 5.35 10.50
N SER A 241 6.44 5.67 10.65
CA SER A 241 7.36 5.60 9.52
C SER A 241 8.27 4.37 9.52
N TYR A 242 8.46 3.73 10.66
CA TYR A 242 9.50 2.72 10.80
C TYR A 242 9.00 1.27 10.79
N THR A 243 7.88 0.97 11.43
CA THR A 243 7.46 -0.42 11.62
C THR A 243 6.47 -0.91 10.57
N HIS A 244 5.58 -0.06 10.05
CA HIS A 244 4.51 -0.51 9.16
C HIS A 244 4.89 -0.55 7.67
N LEU A 245 5.82 0.31 7.24
CA LEU A 245 6.28 0.31 5.85
C LEU A 245 7.65 -0.36 5.66
N ARG A 246 8.37 -0.60 6.75
CA ARG A 246 9.72 -1.17 6.68
C ARG A 246 9.74 -2.67 6.43
N ALA A 247 8.70 -3.40 6.82
CA ALA A 247 8.61 -4.84 6.59
C ALA A 247 8.68 -5.22 5.10
N HIS A 248 8.23 -4.31 4.23
CA HIS A 248 8.22 -4.45 2.78
C HIS A 248 9.42 -3.78 2.09
N GLU A 249 10.56 -3.66 2.74
CA GLU A 249 11.78 -3.23 2.05
C GLU A 249 12.24 -4.31 1.08
N THR A 250 12.32 -3.94 -0.18
CA THR A 250 12.69 -4.84 -1.27
C THR A 250 14.04 -5.52 -1.05
N ARG A 251 14.04 -6.79 -1.30
CA ARG A 251 15.11 -7.70 -0.93
C ARG A 251 16.27 -7.67 -1.89
N ARG A 252 16.04 -7.25 -3.13
CA ARG A 252 17.01 -7.56 -4.15
C ARG A 252 16.96 -6.58 -5.29
N HIS A 253 18.10 -6.10 -5.59
CA HIS A 253 18.40 -5.64 -6.92
C HIS A 253 19.41 -6.64 -7.46
N LEU A 254 18.91 -7.55 -8.25
CA LEU A 254 19.72 -8.33 -9.14
C LEU A 254 20.14 -7.47 -10.30
#